data_66016da88e6367249c89e1317597e6aa
#
_entry.id   66016da88e6367249c89e1317597e6aa
#
_cell.length_a   1.000
_cell.length_b   1.000
_cell.length_c   1.000
_cell.angle_alpha   90.00
_cell.angle_beta   90.00
_cell.angle_gamma   90.00
#
_symmetry.space_group_name_H-M   'P 1'
#
loop_
_entity.id
_entity.type
_entity.pdbx_description
1 polymer ?
#
loop_
_entity_poly.entity_id
_entity_poly.type
_entity_poly.pdbx_seq_one_letter_code
_entity_poly.pdbx_strand_id
1 'polypeptide(L)'
;MAKALIICAAGMSSSLMAKKTTEYLQGQGQDITVEAIGATEGNKVIESAAFDLYLISPQTRMYFKQFADLGEKVGRPVVQIPPQAYVPIPTGVAALAKVVTDN
;
A
#
# COMPACT_ATOMS: atom_id res chain seq x y z
N MET A 1 -1.90 13.43 9.69
CA MET A 1 -1.03 12.27 9.40
C MET A 1 -1.80 11.20 8.65
N ALA A 2 -1.30 10.77 7.52
CA ALA A 2 -1.95 9.73 6.73
C ALA A 2 -1.17 8.42 6.84
N LYS A 3 -1.88 7.30 6.75
CA LYS A 3 -1.28 5.96 6.79
C LYS A 3 -1.75 5.16 5.60
N ALA A 4 -0.81 4.54 4.91
CA ALA A 4 -1.09 3.63 3.81
C ALA A 4 -0.55 2.24 4.13
N LEU A 5 -1.22 1.20 3.68
CA LEU A 5 -0.83 -0.17 3.94
C LEU A 5 -0.68 -0.94 2.65
N ILE A 6 0.48 -1.58 2.47
CA ILE A 6 0.72 -2.48 1.35
C ILE A 6 0.32 -3.90 1.78
N ILE A 7 -0.52 -4.54 0.98
CA ILE A 7 -0.92 -5.93 1.21
C ILE A 7 -0.23 -6.79 0.15
N CYS A 8 0.58 -7.74 0.57
CA CYS A 8 1.37 -8.57 -0.34
C CYS A 8 1.33 -10.05 0.04
N ALA A 9 1.85 -10.90 -0.86
CA ALA A 9 1.86 -12.35 -0.65
C ALA A 9 2.93 -12.79 0.35
N ALA A 10 4.11 -12.12 0.34
CA ALA A 10 5.23 -12.45 1.21
C ALA A 10 5.83 -11.14 1.75
N GLY A 11 6.11 -11.10 3.05
CA GLY A 11 6.34 -9.86 3.76
C GLY A 11 7.62 -9.10 3.49
N MET A 12 8.70 -9.75 3.08
CA MET A 12 10.02 -9.10 3.12
C MET A 12 10.20 -7.96 2.13
N SER A 13 9.89 -8.17 0.85
CA SER A 13 10.08 -7.11 -0.15
C SER A 13 9.09 -5.97 0.05
N SER A 14 7.88 -6.25 0.51
CA SER A 14 6.90 -5.20 0.77
C SER A 14 7.31 -4.34 1.96
N SER A 15 7.93 -4.92 2.98
CA SER A 15 8.44 -4.17 4.12
C SER A 15 9.53 -3.19 3.68
N LEU A 16 10.43 -3.62 2.79
CA LEU A 16 11.46 -2.75 2.24
C LEU A 16 10.84 -1.61 1.42
N MET A 17 9.87 -1.92 0.57
CA MET A 17 9.17 -0.90 -0.21
C MET A 17 8.44 0.09 0.70
N ALA A 18 7.77 -0.40 1.73
CA ALA A 18 7.08 0.46 2.69
C ALA A 18 8.04 1.43 3.36
N LYS A 19 9.19 0.93 3.83
CA LYS A 19 10.20 1.76 4.48
C LYS A 19 10.75 2.82 3.53
N LYS A 20 11.17 2.41 2.34
CA LYS A 20 11.75 3.34 1.37
C LYS A 20 10.75 4.39 0.92
N THR A 21 9.49 3.99 0.72
CA THR A 21 8.44 4.92 0.31
C THR A 21 8.12 5.91 1.43
N THR A 22 8.08 5.45 2.67
CA THR A 22 7.89 6.34 3.82
C THR A 22 9.00 7.38 3.89
N GLU A 23 10.25 6.94 3.79
CA GLU A 23 11.41 7.85 3.81
C GLU A 23 11.34 8.87 2.67
N TYR A 24 10.97 8.41 1.49
CA TYR A 24 10.84 9.29 0.32
C TYR A 24 9.77 10.35 0.55
N LEU A 25 8.59 9.94 1.01
CA LEU A 25 7.48 10.86 1.24
C LEU A 25 7.79 11.89 2.33
N GLN A 26 8.37 11.43 3.44
CA GLN A 26 8.76 12.33 4.53
C GLN A 26 9.85 13.31 4.11
N GLY A 27 10.78 12.85 3.28
CA GLY A 27 11.79 13.71 2.70
C GLY A 27 11.23 14.79 1.78
N GLN A 28 10.02 14.58 1.25
CA GLN A 28 9.32 15.55 0.41
C GLN A 28 8.34 16.43 1.20
N GLY A 29 8.37 16.34 2.52
CA GLY A 29 7.48 17.12 3.36
C GLY A 29 6.08 16.55 3.51
N GLN A 30 5.86 15.31 3.06
CA GLN A 30 4.57 14.62 3.19
C GLN A 30 4.54 13.81 4.48
N ASP A 31 3.59 14.08 5.34
CA ASP A 31 3.45 13.35 6.61
C ASP A 31 2.64 12.07 6.40
N ILE A 32 3.21 11.15 5.65
CA ILE A 32 2.58 9.87 5.29
C ILE A 32 3.49 8.73 5.69
N THR A 33 2.94 7.73 6.38
CA THR A 33 3.63 6.51 6.76
C THR A 33 3.07 5.36 5.95
N VAL A 34 3.95 4.54 5.38
CA VAL A 34 3.57 3.33 4.62
C VAL A 34 4.03 2.11 5.39
N GLU A 35 3.13 1.16 5.60
CA GLU A 35 3.42 -0.11 6.26
C GLU A 35 3.07 -1.27 5.32
N ALA A 36 3.40 -2.48 5.71
CA ALA A 36 3.15 -3.66 4.88
C ALA A 36 2.73 -4.85 5.74
N ILE A 37 1.79 -5.65 5.22
CA ILE A 37 1.38 -6.92 5.83
C ILE A 37 1.15 -7.99 4.75
N GLY A 38 1.03 -9.25 5.20
CA GLY A 38 0.67 -10.34 4.30
C GLY A 38 -0.82 -10.37 3.97
N ALA A 39 -1.16 -10.95 2.82
CA ALA A 39 -2.55 -11.00 2.33
C ALA A 39 -3.48 -11.78 3.26
N THR A 40 -2.95 -12.71 4.05
CA THR A 40 -3.76 -13.50 4.99
C THR A 40 -4.45 -12.63 6.04
N GLU A 41 -3.89 -11.47 6.34
CA GLU A 41 -4.46 -10.53 7.31
C GLU A 41 -5.21 -9.37 6.64
N GLY A 42 -5.24 -9.36 5.31
CA GLY A 42 -5.81 -8.25 4.55
C GLY A 42 -7.26 -7.94 4.89
N ASN A 43 -8.11 -8.97 4.93
CA ASN A 43 -9.53 -8.77 5.24
C ASN A 43 -9.72 -8.08 6.58
N LYS A 44 -9.05 -8.58 7.60
CA LYS A 44 -9.17 -8.09 8.97
C LYS A 44 -8.71 -6.64 9.09
N VAL A 45 -7.61 -6.31 8.44
CA VAL A 45 -7.05 -4.97 8.50
C VAL A 45 -7.92 -3.96 7.73
N ILE A 46 -8.46 -4.34 6.58
CA ILE A 46 -9.36 -3.46 5.83
C ILE A 46 -10.66 -3.24 6.62
N GLU A 47 -11.22 -4.29 7.20
CA GLU A 47 -12.43 -4.18 8.02
C GLU A 47 -12.24 -3.25 9.22
N SER A 48 -11.02 -3.18 9.76
CA SER A 48 -10.73 -2.30 10.89
C SER A 48 -10.67 -0.82 10.48
N ALA A 49 -10.53 -0.52 9.20
CA ALA A 49 -10.38 0.84 8.66
C ALA A 49 -9.25 1.63 9.34
N ALA A 50 -8.20 0.92 9.77
CA ALA A 50 -7.09 1.54 10.52
C ALA A 50 -6.16 2.37 9.64
N PHE A 51 -6.22 2.20 8.33
CA PHE A 51 -5.39 2.93 7.37
C PHE A 51 -6.26 3.74 6.43
N ASP A 52 -5.70 4.81 5.90
CA ASP A 52 -6.42 5.71 4.99
C ASP A 52 -6.43 5.19 3.56
N LEU A 53 -5.47 4.35 3.21
CA LEU A 53 -5.30 3.81 1.86
C LEU A 53 -4.75 2.40 1.94
N TYR A 54 -5.28 1.50 1.13
CA TYR A 54 -4.78 0.14 1.01
C TYR A 54 -4.25 -0.10 -0.39
N LEU A 55 -3.03 -0.64 -0.48
CA LEU A 55 -2.30 -0.84 -1.73
C LEU A 55 -2.11 -2.33 -1.93
N ILE A 56 -2.61 -2.86 -3.05
CA ILE A 56 -2.53 -4.28 -3.35
C ILE A 56 -1.33 -4.53 -4.25
N SER A 57 -0.40 -5.38 -3.79
CA SER A 57 0.81 -5.69 -4.55
C SER A 57 0.50 -6.43 -5.85
N PRO A 58 1.38 -6.37 -6.86
CA PRO A 58 1.15 -7.11 -8.10
C PRO A 58 1.00 -8.62 -7.90
N GLN A 59 1.68 -9.19 -6.89
CA GLN A 59 1.60 -10.62 -6.62
C GLN A 59 0.26 -11.05 -6.01
N THR A 60 -0.50 -10.11 -5.44
CA THR A 60 -1.79 -10.40 -4.79
C THR A 60 -2.98 -9.82 -5.55
N ARG A 61 -2.78 -9.46 -6.81
CA ARG A 61 -3.85 -8.85 -7.62
C ARG A 61 -5.10 -9.71 -7.74
N MET A 62 -4.97 -11.04 -7.60
CA MET A 62 -6.12 -11.94 -7.65
C MET A 62 -7.10 -11.70 -6.50
N TYR A 63 -6.65 -11.07 -5.42
CA TYR A 63 -7.50 -10.73 -4.29
C TYR A 63 -8.03 -9.29 -4.35
N PHE A 64 -7.69 -8.55 -5.40
CA PHE A 64 -8.02 -7.13 -5.47
C PHE A 64 -9.51 -6.88 -5.33
N LYS A 65 -10.34 -7.63 -6.05
CA LYS A 65 -11.79 -7.43 -6.00
C LYS A 65 -12.34 -7.64 -4.59
N GLN A 66 -11.87 -8.68 -3.91
CA GLN A 66 -12.27 -8.97 -2.54
C GLN A 66 -11.92 -7.82 -1.61
N PHE A 67 -10.69 -7.33 -1.70
CA PHE A 67 -10.23 -6.23 -0.84
C PHE A 67 -10.90 -4.91 -1.22
N ALA A 68 -11.13 -4.66 -2.50
CA ALA A 68 -11.81 -3.46 -2.94
C ALA A 68 -13.26 -3.41 -2.42
N ASP A 69 -13.95 -4.54 -2.45
CA ASP A 69 -15.32 -4.62 -1.91
C ASP A 69 -15.34 -4.33 -0.41
N LEU A 70 -14.36 -4.84 0.34
CA LEU A 70 -14.24 -4.54 1.76
C LEU A 70 -13.93 -3.07 2.01
N GLY A 71 -13.02 -2.50 1.21
CA GLY A 71 -12.68 -1.08 1.31
C GLY A 71 -13.88 -0.18 1.07
N GLU A 72 -14.70 -0.54 0.10
CA GLU A 72 -15.93 0.19 -0.19
C GLU A 72 -16.89 0.18 1.01
N LYS A 73 -17.01 -0.97 1.68
CA LYS A 73 -17.87 -1.10 2.85
C LYS A 73 -17.43 -0.20 4.01
N VAL A 74 -16.14 -0.01 4.18
CA VAL A 74 -15.61 0.80 5.28
C VAL A 74 -15.27 2.22 4.86
N GLY A 75 -15.49 2.58 3.60
CA GLY A 75 -15.22 3.92 3.08
C GLY A 75 -13.74 4.25 2.94
N ARG A 76 -12.90 3.26 2.63
CA ARG A 76 -11.46 3.45 2.42
C ARG A 76 -11.06 3.01 1.03
N PRO A 77 -10.24 3.77 0.31
CA PRO A 77 -9.80 3.39 -1.04
C PRO A 77 -8.86 2.19 -1.00
N VAL A 78 -9.04 1.29 -1.96
CA VAL A 78 -8.16 0.14 -2.19
C VAL A 78 -7.71 0.22 -3.64
N VAL A 79 -6.41 0.31 -3.88
CA VAL A 79 -5.87 0.48 -5.23
C VAL A 79 -4.79 -0.57 -5.52
N GLN A 80 -4.58 -0.87 -6.81
CA GLN A 80 -3.52 -1.79 -7.21
C GLN A 80 -2.22 -1.03 -7.40
N ILE A 81 -1.11 -1.67 -7.02
CA ILE A 81 0.22 -1.15 -7.29
C ILE A 81 0.64 -1.66 -8.67
N PRO A 82 0.97 -0.77 -9.63
CA PRO A 82 1.53 -1.20 -10.91
C PRO A 82 2.88 -1.88 -10.70
N PRO A 83 3.25 -2.89 -11.51
CA PRO A 83 4.51 -3.60 -11.31
C PRO A 83 5.75 -2.69 -11.26
N GLN A 84 5.79 -1.64 -12.07
CA GLN A 84 6.91 -0.71 -12.09
C GLN A 84 7.01 0.13 -10.82
N ALA A 85 5.96 0.20 -10.03
CA ALA A 85 5.93 0.92 -8.76
C ALA A 85 6.21 0.00 -7.56
N TYR A 86 6.62 -1.25 -7.82
CA TYR A 86 6.87 -2.23 -6.77
C TYR A 86 8.29 -2.78 -6.85
N VAL A 87 9.25 -1.93 -7.18
CA VAL A 87 10.68 -2.27 -7.27
C VAL A 87 11.44 -1.37 -6.31
N PRO A 88 12.32 -1.91 -5.45
CA PRO A 88 13.02 -1.12 -4.42
C PRO A 88 14.21 -0.34 -4.98
N ILE A 89 14.01 0.40 -6.06
CA ILE A 89 14.97 1.31 -6.65
C ILE A 89 14.35 2.70 -6.70
N PRO A 90 15.14 3.79 -6.85
CA PRO A 90 14.61 5.14 -6.74
C PRO A 90 13.39 5.43 -7.63
N THR A 91 13.39 4.97 -8.87
CA THR A 91 12.25 5.20 -9.79
C THR A 91 11.00 4.43 -9.34
N GLY A 92 11.17 3.21 -8.83
CA GLY A 92 10.05 2.41 -8.32
C GLY A 92 9.47 3.03 -7.04
N VAL A 93 10.32 3.48 -6.15
CA VAL A 93 9.91 4.14 -4.91
C VAL A 93 9.15 5.43 -5.22
N ALA A 94 9.65 6.24 -6.14
CA ALA A 94 8.97 7.47 -6.54
C ALA A 94 7.61 7.19 -7.18
N ALA A 95 7.51 6.14 -7.99
CA ALA A 95 6.25 5.75 -8.62
C ALA A 95 5.22 5.31 -7.56
N LEU A 96 5.64 4.52 -6.57
CA LEU A 96 4.74 4.11 -5.50
C LEU A 96 4.31 5.30 -4.64
N ALA A 97 5.23 6.21 -4.34
CA ALA A 97 4.91 7.44 -3.62
C ALA A 97 3.84 8.24 -4.36
N LYS A 98 3.92 8.31 -5.68
CA LYS A 98 2.91 8.98 -6.49
C LYS A 98 1.56 8.29 -6.40
N VAL A 99 1.52 6.96 -6.43
CA VAL A 99 0.27 6.21 -6.24
C VAL A 99 -0.36 6.57 -4.89
N VAL A 100 0.46 6.66 -3.84
CA VAL A 100 -0.03 7.01 -2.51
C VAL A 100 -0.59 8.42 -2.48
N THR A 101 0.12 9.40 -3.05
CA THR A 101 -0.33 10.80 -2.99
C THR A 101 -1.49 11.11 -3.93
N ASP A 102 -1.66 10.34 -5.00
CA ASP A 102 -2.77 10.53 -5.94
C ASP A 102 -4.10 9.95 -5.42
N ASN A 103 -4.05 9.24 -4.32
CA ASN A 103 -5.23 8.61 -3.71
C ASN A 103 -5.44 9.02 -2.23
#